data_f1e1febdd1c77e985d8f8ebb4f38828a
#
_entry.id   f1e1febdd1c77e985d8f8ebb4f38828a
#
_cell.length_a   1.000
_cell.length_b   1.000
_cell.length_c   1.000
_cell.angle_alpha   90.00
_cell.angle_beta   90.00
_cell.angle_gamma   90.00
#
_symmetry.space_group_name_H-M   'P 1'
#
loop_
_entity.id
_entity.type
_entity.pdbx_description
1 polymer ?
#
loop_
_entity_poly.entity_id
_entity_poly.type
_entity_poly.pdbx_seq_one_letter_code
_entity_poly.pdbx_strand_id
1 'polypeptide(L)'
;SVGDIDNDGEYEYFVKWDPDNSHDVSIKGYTGRCFIDCYKLDGTLVWRLDMGQNIRAGAHYTQFMVYDFNGDGRAEMAVKTAPGTVMTRFAPDGTVLSRRYITMPQKDLDAGYSHADNYVCTAQDYRLHMAEVFRRWHTHPEVVNGRWPATVEQCFGLAPQYAYPLCEADALALADYFLDVYAPSRSPKNELRRFEGFVYDGPEYLTMFGGDGTELDTIDYPYPRVDDGLLWGDYAMPRIEPCNRVDRFNAGVAYLDGERPYLIACRGYYTRATLAAYDFFENRF
;
A
#
# COMPACT_ATOMS: atom_id res chain seq x y z
N SER A 1 14.43 5.46 12.82
CA SER A 1 14.86 6.75 12.28
C SER A 1 15.02 7.75 13.41
N VAL A 2 15.65 8.89 13.14
CA VAL A 2 15.81 10.00 14.08
C VAL A 2 15.54 11.32 13.35
N GLY A 3 15.10 12.35 14.07
CA GLY A 3 14.90 13.70 13.57
C GLY A 3 14.67 14.67 14.73
N ASP A 4 15.10 15.91 14.58
CA ASP A 4 14.82 16.99 15.52
C ASP A 4 13.41 17.54 15.22
N ILE A 5 12.44 17.28 16.10
CA ILE A 5 11.04 17.63 15.85
C ILE A 5 10.66 19.02 16.32
N ASP A 6 11.44 19.66 17.17
CA ASP A 6 11.13 20.95 17.77
C ASP A 6 12.27 22.00 17.61
N ASN A 7 13.34 21.65 16.88
CA ASN A 7 14.50 22.48 16.58
C ASN A 7 15.25 22.91 17.85
N ASP A 8 15.38 22.01 18.82
CA ASP A 8 16.12 22.26 20.05
C ASP A 8 17.59 21.75 19.98
N GLY A 9 17.94 21.04 18.88
CA GLY A 9 19.26 20.49 18.62
C GLY A 9 19.45 19.07 19.17
N GLU A 10 18.44 18.48 19.80
CA GLU A 10 18.39 17.07 20.17
C GLU A 10 17.53 16.31 19.16
N TYR A 11 17.82 15.01 18.96
CA TYR A 11 17.04 14.18 18.04
C TYR A 11 16.07 13.29 18.80
N GLU A 12 14.84 13.22 18.34
CA GLU A 12 13.85 12.23 18.76
C GLU A 12 14.02 10.94 17.99
N TYR A 13 13.56 9.84 18.61
CA TYR A 13 13.51 8.51 18.01
C TYR A 13 12.15 8.23 17.40
N PHE A 14 12.15 7.82 16.13
CA PHE A 14 10.98 7.29 15.44
C PHE A 14 11.14 5.77 15.37
N VAL A 15 10.32 5.06 16.13
CA VAL A 15 10.43 3.61 16.35
C VAL A 15 9.22 2.91 15.74
N LYS A 16 9.47 2.00 14.80
CA LYS A 16 8.43 1.13 14.27
C LYS A 16 8.30 -0.13 15.12
N TRP A 17 7.09 -0.43 15.54
CA TRP A 17 6.72 -1.62 16.28
C TRP A 17 5.92 -2.57 15.39
N ASP A 18 6.55 -3.65 14.98
CA ASP A 18 5.87 -4.72 14.26
C ASP A 18 5.29 -5.74 15.26
N PRO A 19 4.13 -6.35 14.98
CA PRO A 19 3.59 -7.44 15.78
C PRO A 19 4.46 -8.70 15.64
N ASP A 20 4.32 -9.64 16.56
CA ASP A 20 5.07 -10.91 16.57
C ASP A 20 4.81 -11.78 15.34
N ASN A 21 3.65 -11.62 14.70
CA ASN A 21 3.25 -12.30 13.47
C ASN A 21 3.52 -11.46 12.21
N SER A 22 4.35 -10.44 12.28
CA SER A 22 4.77 -9.69 11.09
C SER A 22 5.62 -10.58 10.17
N HIS A 23 5.47 -10.41 8.86
CA HIS A 23 6.24 -11.17 7.87
C HIS A 23 6.43 -10.42 6.56
N ASP A 24 7.31 -10.93 5.71
CA ASP A 24 7.61 -10.33 4.43
C ASP A 24 6.41 -10.33 3.48
N VAL A 25 6.43 -9.43 2.51
CA VAL A 25 5.37 -9.26 1.49
C VAL A 25 5.08 -10.53 0.69
N SER A 26 6.01 -11.46 0.62
CA SER A 26 5.85 -12.74 -0.11
C SER A 26 5.10 -13.81 0.68
N ILE A 27 4.80 -13.58 1.94
CA ILE A 27 4.20 -14.59 2.83
C ILE A 27 2.69 -14.31 3.00
N LYS A 28 1.88 -15.35 2.76
CA LYS A 28 0.43 -15.34 2.98
C LYS A 28 0.10 -15.33 4.47
N GLY A 29 -1.08 -14.85 4.80
CA GLY A 29 -1.62 -14.83 6.15
C GLY A 29 -1.82 -13.42 6.71
N TYR A 30 -2.58 -13.34 7.77
CA TYR A 30 -2.89 -12.08 8.45
C TYR A 30 -1.72 -11.65 9.32
N THR A 31 -1.51 -10.33 9.41
CA THR A 31 -0.60 -9.71 10.36
C THR A 31 -1.38 -8.90 11.39
N GLY A 32 -0.83 -8.72 12.58
CA GLY A 32 -1.32 -7.74 13.52
C GLY A 32 -1.06 -6.31 13.07
N ARG A 33 -1.47 -5.33 13.89
CA ARG A 33 -1.26 -3.91 13.61
C ARG A 33 0.20 -3.51 13.81
N CYS A 34 0.66 -2.62 12.96
CA CYS A 34 1.95 -1.96 13.08
C CYS A 34 1.76 -0.56 13.67
N PHE A 35 2.72 -0.12 14.49
CA PHE A 35 2.74 1.21 15.08
C PHE A 35 4.06 1.92 14.76
N ILE A 36 4.00 3.24 14.70
CA ILE A 36 5.18 4.10 14.67
C ILE A 36 5.04 5.07 15.83
N ASP A 37 6.05 5.11 16.69
CA ASP A 37 6.08 5.98 17.86
C ASP A 37 7.22 7.00 17.72
N CYS A 38 7.01 8.19 18.26
CA CYS A 38 8.05 9.20 18.46
C CYS A 38 8.34 9.34 19.94
N TYR A 39 9.61 9.22 20.30
CA TYR A 39 10.09 9.35 21.67
C TYR A 39 11.18 10.40 21.79
N LYS A 40 11.14 11.18 22.87
CA LYS A 40 12.29 11.98 23.30
C LYS A 40 13.43 11.09 23.83
N LEU A 41 14.63 11.65 23.96
CA LEU A 41 15.81 10.93 24.46
C LEU A 41 15.62 10.35 25.87
N ASP A 42 14.79 10.98 26.69
CA ASP A 42 14.47 10.52 28.04
C ASP A 42 13.42 9.37 28.07
N GLY A 43 12.90 8.97 26.89
CA GLY A 43 11.87 7.93 26.75
C GLY A 43 10.45 8.47 26.82
N THR A 44 10.24 9.77 26.88
CA THR A 44 8.89 10.37 26.83
C THR A 44 8.26 10.13 25.48
N LEU A 45 7.08 9.48 25.45
CA LEU A 45 6.31 9.27 24.22
C LEU A 45 5.59 10.56 23.83
N VAL A 46 5.92 11.06 22.63
CA VAL A 46 5.33 12.27 22.05
C VAL A 46 4.02 11.95 21.34
N TRP A 47 4.08 10.93 20.47
CA TRP A 47 2.89 10.46 19.75
C TRP A 47 3.06 8.99 19.29
N ARG A 48 1.91 8.38 18.97
CA ARG A 48 1.80 7.05 18.37
C ARG A 48 0.91 7.11 17.14
N LEU A 49 1.42 6.63 16.03
CA LEU A 49 0.66 6.36 14.81
C LEU A 49 0.31 4.87 14.77
N ASP A 50 -0.99 4.56 14.94
CA ASP A 50 -1.54 3.23 14.66
C ASP A 50 -1.82 3.16 13.17
N MET A 51 -1.12 2.29 12.45
CA MET A 51 -1.25 2.15 11.00
C MET A 51 -2.63 1.60 10.57
N GLY A 52 -3.40 1.08 11.52
CA GLY A 52 -4.72 0.51 11.25
C GLY A 52 -4.68 -0.90 10.68
N GLN A 53 -5.86 -1.41 10.34
CA GLN A 53 -6.00 -2.78 9.85
C GLN A 53 -5.72 -2.92 8.36
N ASN A 54 -5.77 -1.83 7.59
CA ASN A 54 -5.59 -1.85 6.14
C ASN A 54 -4.13 -1.70 5.69
N ILE A 55 -3.20 -1.63 6.64
CA ILE A 55 -1.75 -1.69 6.41
C ILE A 55 -1.23 -2.98 7.05
N ARG A 56 -0.64 -3.85 6.25
CA ARG A 56 0.01 -5.07 6.76
C ARG A 56 1.31 -4.73 7.47
N ALA A 57 1.72 -5.59 8.41
CA ALA A 57 2.98 -5.44 9.13
C ALA A 57 4.08 -6.30 8.51
N GLY A 58 5.24 -5.71 8.31
CA GLY A 58 6.43 -6.37 7.78
C GLY A 58 7.42 -5.36 7.18
N ALA A 59 8.59 -5.84 6.84
CA ALA A 59 9.74 -4.99 6.49
C ALA A 59 9.48 -4.05 5.30
N HIS A 60 8.60 -4.40 4.36
CA HIS A 60 8.39 -3.65 3.12
C HIS A 60 7.02 -2.98 3.01
N TYR A 61 6.10 -3.18 3.97
CA TYR A 61 4.77 -2.58 3.92
C TYR A 61 4.70 -1.15 4.45
N THR A 62 5.53 -0.83 5.46
CA THR A 62 5.46 0.40 6.25
C THR A 62 6.80 1.12 6.22
N GLN A 63 7.26 1.51 5.03
CA GLN A 63 8.40 2.41 4.90
C GLN A 63 7.97 3.83 5.26
N PHE A 64 8.78 4.50 6.08
CA PHE A 64 8.58 5.89 6.42
C PHE A 64 9.90 6.65 6.34
N MET A 65 9.84 7.93 6.06
CA MET A 65 10.99 8.82 6.02
C MET A 65 10.79 9.94 7.01
N VAL A 66 11.87 10.25 7.73
CA VAL A 66 11.95 11.38 8.64
C VAL A 66 13.00 12.32 8.09
N TYR A 67 12.63 13.54 7.80
CA TYR A 67 13.50 14.55 7.22
C TYR A 67 12.87 15.93 7.40
N ASP A 68 13.67 16.99 7.41
CA ASP A 68 13.20 18.37 7.32
C ASP A 68 12.84 18.66 5.84
N PHE A 69 11.59 18.39 5.47
CA PHE A 69 11.12 18.52 4.09
C PHE A 69 10.80 19.96 3.70
N ASN A 70 10.52 20.82 4.68
CA ASN A 70 10.15 22.20 4.45
C ASN A 70 11.29 23.21 4.71
N GLY A 71 12.41 22.77 5.28
CA GLY A 71 13.60 23.57 5.54
C GLY A 71 13.46 24.52 6.74
N ASP A 72 12.55 24.22 7.68
CA ASP A 72 12.32 25.07 8.86
C ASP A 72 13.17 24.65 10.09
N GLY A 73 13.99 23.60 9.93
CA GLY A 73 14.85 23.05 10.98
C GLY A 73 14.16 22.00 11.83
N ARG A 74 12.92 21.61 11.50
CA ARG A 74 12.17 20.55 12.19
C ARG A 74 11.91 19.38 11.24
N ALA A 75 11.98 18.19 11.77
CA ALA A 75 11.74 17.00 10.95
C ALA A 75 10.25 16.69 10.83
N GLU A 76 9.80 16.43 9.61
CA GLU A 76 8.53 15.80 9.30
C GLU A 76 8.69 14.30 9.13
N MET A 77 7.57 13.59 9.20
CA MET A 77 7.48 12.17 8.84
C MET A 77 6.54 11.98 7.66
N ALA A 78 7.05 11.36 6.60
CA ALA A 78 6.27 10.89 5.46
C ALA A 78 6.04 9.38 5.56
N VAL A 79 4.80 8.92 5.44
CA VAL A 79 4.46 7.50 5.52
C VAL A 79 3.23 7.16 4.69
N LYS A 80 3.22 5.94 4.11
CA LYS A 80 2.02 5.40 3.47
C LYS A 80 0.96 5.12 4.52
N THR A 81 -0.26 5.60 4.31
CA THR A 81 -1.42 5.39 5.17
C THR A 81 -2.61 4.82 4.41
N ALA A 82 -3.66 4.46 5.13
CA ALA A 82 -4.91 3.97 4.57
C ALA A 82 -6.07 4.32 5.52
N PRO A 83 -7.34 4.19 5.10
CA PRO A 83 -8.46 4.29 6.02
C PRO A 83 -8.27 3.42 7.26
N GLY A 84 -8.52 3.99 8.45
CA GLY A 84 -8.29 3.34 9.74
C GLY A 84 -6.95 3.69 10.40
N THR A 85 -6.06 4.43 9.74
CA THR A 85 -4.83 4.97 10.35
C THR A 85 -5.18 6.08 11.36
N VAL A 86 -4.60 6.01 12.56
CA VAL A 86 -4.93 6.90 13.70
C VAL A 86 -3.67 7.47 14.34
N MET A 87 -3.59 8.77 14.45
CA MET A 87 -2.57 9.49 15.23
C MET A 87 -3.10 9.77 16.64
N THR A 88 -2.30 9.41 17.65
CA THR A 88 -2.52 9.77 19.06
C THR A 88 -1.35 10.57 19.57
N ARG A 89 -1.60 11.77 20.10
CA ARG A 89 -0.58 12.66 20.68
C ARG A 89 -0.70 12.66 22.19
N PHE A 90 0.43 12.78 22.88
CA PHE A 90 0.52 12.69 24.33
C PHE A 90 1.17 13.94 24.93
N ALA A 91 0.74 14.30 26.13
CA ALA A 91 1.49 15.20 27.01
C ALA A 91 2.67 14.46 27.65
N PRO A 92 3.68 15.17 28.20
CA PRO A 92 4.83 14.54 28.85
C PRO A 92 4.48 13.60 30.01
N ASP A 93 3.33 13.76 30.63
CA ASP A 93 2.82 12.89 31.70
C ASP A 93 2.10 11.64 31.19
N GLY A 94 2.03 11.46 29.85
CA GLY A 94 1.33 10.35 29.20
C GLY A 94 -0.16 10.59 28.97
N THR A 95 -0.69 11.75 29.35
CA THR A 95 -2.10 12.10 29.09
C THR A 95 -2.33 12.26 27.59
N VAL A 96 -3.42 11.67 27.08
CA VAL A 96 -3.81 11.81 25.66
C VAL A 96 -4.29 13.24 25.39
N LEU A 97 -3.57 13.95 24.54
CA LEU A 97 -3.93 15.30 24.06
C LEU A 97 -4.94 15.24 22.92
N SER A 98 -4.75 14.31 22.00
CA SER A 98 -5.66 14.12 20.86
C SER A 98 -5.55 12.71 20.32
N ARG A 99 -6.64 12.24 19.70
CA ARG A 99 -6.68 11.01 18.93
C ARG A 99 -7.53 11.23 17.70
N ARG A 100 -6.93 11.17 16.51
CA ARG A 100 -7.60 11.51 15.26
C ARG A 100 -7.21 10.52 14.16
N TYR A 101 -8.18 10.16 13.35
CA TYR A 101 -7.91 9.50 12.06
C TYR A 101 -7.22 10.50 11.12
N ILE A 102 -6.46 9.98 10.15
CA ILE A 102 -5.99 10.77 9.02
C ILE A 102 -7.18 11.35 8.25
N THR A 103 -6.96 12.44 7.54
CA THR A 103 -7.99 13.03 6.67
C THR A 103 -8.09 12.23 5.38
N MET A 104 -9.27 11.67 5.12
CA MET A 104 -9.52 11.01 3.83
C MET A 104 -9.89 12.05 2.77
N PRO A 105 -9.36 11.93 1.52
CA PRO A 105 -9.81 12.74 0.41
C PRO A 105 -11.32 12.67 0.21
N GLN A 106 -11.96 13.81 -0.11
CA GLN A 106 -13.42 13.90 -0.24
C GLN A 106 -13.98 12.92 -1.28
N LYS A 107 -13.27 12.71 -2.38
CA LYS A 107 -13.66 11.73 -3.42
C LYS A 107 -13.87 10.31 -2.89
N ASP A 108 -13.07 9.90 -1.88
CA ASP A 108 -13.16 8.56 -1.29
C ASP A 108 -14.32 8.48 -0.30
N LEU A 109 -14.57 9.56 0.46
CA LEU A 109 -15.77 9.68 1.29
C LEU A 109 -17.04 9.66 0.44
N ASP A 110 -17.05 10.37 -0.69
CA ASP A 110 -18.16 10.38 -1.64
C ASP A 110 -18.37 9.01 -2.31
N ALA A 111 -17.31 8.23 -2.49
CA ALA A 111 -17.37 6.84 -2.96
C ALA A 111 -17.84 5.85 -1.88
N GLY A 112 -18.05 6.30 -0.65
CA GLY A 112 -18.56 5.52 0.46
C GLY A 112 -17.50 4.83 1.32
N TYR A 113 -16.22 5.11 1.10
CA TYR A 113 -15.14 4.61 1.96
C TYR A 113 -15.16 5.26 3.34
N SER A 114 -14.71 4.52 4.34
CA SER A 114 -14.68 4.96 5.73
C SER A 114 -13.50 4.39 6.51
N HIS A 115 -13.19 4.99 7.66
CA HIS A 115 -12.16 4.47 8.57
C HIS A 115 -12.54 3.14 9.26
N ALA A 116 -13.78 2.71 9.14
CA ALA A 116 -14.24 1.43 9.67
C ALA A 116 -14.06 0.25 8.70
N ASP A 117 -13.73 0.52 7.44
CA ASP A 117 -13.60 -0.49 6.42
C ASP A 117 -12.41 -1.41 6.66
N ASN A 118 -12.53 -2.64 6.17
CA ASN A 118 -11.47 -3.64 6.20
C ASN A 118 -11.27 -4.19 4.79
N TYR A 119 -10.10 -3.92 4.22
CA TYR A 119 -9.71 -4.35 2.88
C TYR A 119 -8.82 -5.60 2.88
N VAL A 120 -8.50 -6.13 4.06
CA VAL A 120 -7.68 -7.34 4.17
C VAL A 120 -8.51 -8.54 3.75
N CYS A 121 -8.11 -9.18 2.66
CA CYS A 121 -8.92 -10.20 2.02
C CYS A 121 -8.82 -11.58 2.69
N THR A 122 -9.92 -12.33 2.61
CA THR A 122 -9.93 -13.79 2.71
C THR A 122 -9.56 -14.40 1.35
N ALA A 123 -9.26 -15.70 1.33
CA ALA A 123 -9.02 -16.42 0.07
C ALA A 123 -10.25 -16.39 -0.86
N GLN A 124 -11.46 -16.36 -0.29
CA GLN A 124 -12.71 -16.24 -1.05
C GLN A 124 -12.89 -14.83 -1.64
N ASP A 125 -12.58 -13.79 -0.87
CA ASP A 125 -12.60 -12.42 -1.38
C ASP A 125 -11.62 -12.25 -2.53
N TYR A 126 -10.43 -12.84 -2.44
CA TYR A 126 -9.46 -12.81 -3.53
C TYR A 126 -9.99 -13.50 -4.80
N ARG A 127 -10.69 -14.63 -4.67
CA ARG A 127 -11.35 -15.31 -5.79
C ARG A 127 -12.38 -14.41 -6.47
N LEU A 128 -13.22 -13.74 -5.67
CA LEU A 128 -14.23 -12.81 -6.17
C LEU A 128 -13.61 -11.58 -6.83
N HIS A 129 -12.54 -11.05 -6.25
CA HIS A 129 -11.76 -9.96 -6.83
C HIS A 129 -11.22 -10.35 -8.23
N MET A 130 -10.61 -11.53 -8.36
CA MET A 130 -10.11 -12.00 -9.66
C MET A 130 -11.22 -12.18 -10.69
N ALA A 131 -12.39 -12.67 -10.28
CA ALA A 131 -13.54 -12.76 -11.18
C ALA A 131 -13.99 -11.36 -11.67
N GLU A 132 -13.99 -10.37 -10.79
CA GLU A 132 -14.33 -8.99 -11.16
C GLU A 132 -13.27 -8.35 -12.07
N VAL A 133 -11.98 -8.59 -11.83
CA VAL A 133 -10.90 -8.19 -12.74
C VAL A 133 -11.12 -8.77 -14.13
N PHE A 134 -11.48 -10.05 -14.24
CA PHE A 134 -11.73 -10.72 -15.53
C PHE A 134 -13.01 -10.21 -16.20
N ARG A 135 -14.05 -9.92 -15.43
CA ARG A 135 -15.29 -9.33 -15.96
C ARG A 135 -15.05 -7.97 -16.61
N ARG A 136 -14.14 -7.15 -16.03
CA ARG A 136 -13.75 -5.84 -16.56
C ARG A 136 -12.65 -5.91 -17.62
N TRP A 137 -12.09 -7.07 -17.92
CA TRP A 137 -10.94 -7.24 -18.81
C TRP A 137 -11.06 -6.48 -20.12
N HIS A 138 -12.22 -6.60 -20.78
CA HIS A 138 -12.50 -5.98 -22.09
C HIS A 138 -12.49 -4.44 -22.07
N THR A 139 -12.58 -3.80 -20.92
CA THR A 139 -12.53 -2.34 -20.77
C THR A 139 -11.14 -1.84 -20.36
N HIS A 140 -10.22 -2.75 -20.05
CA HIS A 140 -8.87 -2.37 -19.63
C HIS A 140 -8.14 -1.64 -20.75
N PRO A 141 -7.45 -0.49 -20.47
CA PRO A 141 -6.79 0.31 -21.51
C PRO A 141 -5.78 -0.48 -22.35
N GLU A 142 -5.03 -1.42 -21.75
CA GLU A 142 -4.05 -2.24 -22.47
C GLU A 142 -4.73 -3.24 -23.43
N VAL A 143 -5.93 -3.72 -23.08
CA VAL A 143 -6.73 -4.59 -23.94
C VAL A 143 -7.37 -3.78 -25.08
N VAL A 144 -7.98 -2.63 -24.75
CA VAL A 144 -8.60 -1.73 -25.73
C VAL A 144 -7.56 -1.25 -26.77
N ASN A 145 -6.34 -0.97 -26.34
CA ASN A 145 -5.24 -0.54 -27.22
C ASN A 145 -4.53 -1.71 -27.93
N GLY A 146 -4.98 -2.94 -27.73
CA GLY A 146 -4.41 -4.14 -28.36
C GLY A 146 -3.00 -4.51 -27.88
N ARG A 147 -2.54 -3.98 -26.74
CA ARG A 147 -1.25 -4.36 -26.14
C ARG A 147 -1.34 -5.65 -25.33
N TRP A 148 -2.51 -5.95 -24.79
CA TRP A 148 -2.80 -7.20 -24.11
C TRP A 148 -3.77 -8.04 -24.92
N PRO A 149 -3.82 -9.37 -24.68
CA PRO A 149 -4.79 -10.26 -25.30
C PRO A 149 -6.23 -9.78 -25.13
N ALA A 150 -7.06 -9.97 -26.16
CA ALA A 150 -8.45 -9.53 -26.11
C ALA A 150 -9.30 -10.30 -25.10
N THR A 151 -8.91 -11.54 -24.78
CA THR A 151 -9.63 -12.39 -23.82
C THR A 151 -8.70 -12.91 -22.73
N VAL A 152 -9.25 -13.18 -21.55
CA VAL A 152 -8.52 -13.77 -20.43
C VAL A 152 -8.00 -15.17 -20.76
N GLU A 153 -8.78 -15.96 -21.50
CA GLU A 153 -8.37 -17.30 -21.94
C GLU A 153 -7.08 -17.26 -22.76
N GLN A 154 -6.92 -16.26 -23.61
CA GLN A 154 -5.68 -16.09 -24.39
C GLN A 154 -4.47 -15.82 -23.49
N CYS A 155 -4.67 -15.12 -22.34
CA CYS A 155 -3.60 -14.94 -21.36
C CYS A 155 -3.16 -16.28 -20.74
N PHE A 156 -4.08 -17.23 -20.65
CA PHE A 156 -3.79 -18.57 -20.14
C PHE A 156 -3.32 -19.56 -21.20
N GLY A 157 -3.22 -19.13 -22.46
CA GLY A 157 -2.88 -19.99 -23.59
C GLY A 157 -4.03 -20.91 -24.04
N LEU A 158 -5.25 -20.54 -23.71
CA LEU A 158 -6.46 -21.25 -24.11
C LEU A 158 -7.09 -20.62 -25.36
N ALA A 159 -7.86 -21.42 -26.09
CA ALA A 159 -8.77 -20.88 -27.10
C ALA A 159 -9.92 -20.14 -26.42
N PRO A 160 -10.44 -19.04 -27.02
CA PRO A 160 -11.61 -18.34 -26.50
C PRO A 160 -12.82 -19.28 -26.34
N GLN A 161 -13.44 -19.25 -25.19
CA GLN A 161 -14.56 -20.12 -24.83
C GLN A 161 -15.82 -19.34 -24.46
N TYR A 162 -15.66 -18.08 -24.04
CA TYR A 162 -16.74 -17.24 -23.52
C TYR A 162 -16.95 -16.00 -24.38
N ALA A 163 -18.19 -15.48 -24.32
CA ALA A 163 -18.54 -14.22 -24.96
C ALA A 163 -18.14 -13.04 -24.03
N TYR A 164 -17.62 -11.97 -24.63
CA TYR A 164 -17.30 -10.74 -23.90
C TYR A 164 -18.34 -9.65 -24.19
N PRO A 165 -18.74 -8.84 -23.17
CA PRO A 165 -18.30 -8.90 -21.77
C PRO A 165 -18.71 -10.19 -21.06
N LEU A 166 -17.83 -10.70 -20.19
CA LEU A 166 -18.10 -11.92 -19.43
C LEU A 166 -19.31 -11.76 -18.51
N CYS A 167 -20.18 -12.78 -18.45
CA CYS A 167 -21.16 -12.89 -17.38
C CYS A 167 -20.47 -13.30 -16.06
N GLU A 168 -21.17 -13.19 -14.94
CA GLU A 168 -20.62 -13.53 -13.62
C GLU A 168 -20.16 -14.99 -13.54
N ALA A 169 -20.95 -15.93 -14.07
CA ALA A 169 -20.62 -17.34 -14.03
C ALA A 169 -19.35 -17.66 -14.82
N ASP A 170 -19.17 -17.06 -16.00
CA ASP A 170 -18.01 -17.26 -16.85
C ASP A 170 -16.77 -16.65 -16.22
N ALA A 171 -16.88 -15.46 -15.62
CA ALA A 171 -15.80 -14.80 -14.90
C ALA A 171 -15.35 -15.61 -13.67
N LEU A 172 -16.29 -16.19 -12.92
CA LEU A 172 -15.99 -17.07 -11.80
C LEU A 172 -15.31 -18.37 -12.26
N ALA A 173 -15.75 -18.95 -13.39
CA ALA A 173 -15.11 -20.14 -13.96
C ALA A 173 -13.66 -19.86 -14.39
N LEU A 174 -13.40 -18.70 -15.00
CA LEU A 174 -12.03 -18.27 -15.34
C LEU A 174 -11.18 -17.99 -14.08
N ALA A 175 -11.77 -17.40 -13.05
CA ALA A 175 -11.07 -17.19 -11.78
C ALA A 175 -10.69 -18.54 -11.14
N ASP A 176 -11.61 -19.52 -11.14
CA ASP A 176 -11.33 -20.86 -10.67
C ASP A 176 -10.23 -21.53 -11.49
N TYR A 177 -10.26 -21.43 -12.82
CA TYR A 177 -9.18 -21.92 -13.67
C TYR A 177 -7.84 -21.26 -13.36
N PHE A 178 -7.85 -19.94 -13.16
CA PHE A 178 -6.66 -19.19 -12.78
C PHE A 178 -6.05 -19.68 -11.46
N LEU A 179 -6.88 -19.84 -10.41
CA LEU A 179 -6.40 -20.26 -9.09
C LEU A 179 -5.94 -21.71 -9.04
N ASP A 180 -6.66 -22.61 -9.73
CA ASP A 180 -6.49 -24.06 -9.57
C ASP A 180 -5.59 -24.68 -10.63
N VAL A 181 -5.47 -24.08 -11.82
CA VAL A 181 -4.77 -24.66 -12.96
C VAL A 181 -3.63 -23.76 -13.43
N TYR A 182 -3.95 -22.55 -13.87
CA TYR A 182 -2.94 -21.67 -14.49
C TYR A 182 -1.86 -21.25 -13.51
N ALA A 183 -2.21 -20.70 -12.36
CA ALA A 183 -1.23 -20.24 -11.40
C ALA A 183 -0.34 -21.38 -10.85
N PRO A 184 -0.87 -22.55 -10.45
CA PRO A 184 -0.06 -23.70 -10.07
C PRO A 184 0.84 -24.23 -11.21
N SER A 185 0.41 -24.15 -12.47
CA SER A 185 1.25 -24.54 -13.62
C SER A 185 2.49 -23.67 -13.79
N ARG A 186 2.44 -22.42 -13.33
CA ARG A 186 3.57 -21.49 -13.35
C ARG A 186 4.58 -21.77 -12.23
N SER A 187 4.09 -22.18 -11.08
CA SER A 187 4.90 -22.64 -9.94
C SER A 187 4.02 -23.39 -8.94
N PRO A 188 4.48 -24.53 -8.40
CA PRO A 188 3.75 -25.23 -7.34
C PRO A 188 3.61 -24.42 -6.04
N LYS A 189 4.35 -23.31 -5.90
CA LYS A 189 4.21 -22.37 -4.77
C LYS A 189 3.03 -21.40 -4.92
N ASN A 190 2.38 -21.38 -6.09
CA ASN A 190 1.20 -20.55 -6.35
C ASN A 190 -0.07 -21.20 -5.76
N GLU A 191 -0.15 -21.27 -4.44
CA GLU A 191 -1.30 -21.81 -3.71
C GLU A 191 -2.36 -20.71 -3.50
N LEU A 192 -2.97 -20.24 -4.59
CA LEU A 192 -3.83 -19.04 -4.54
C LEU A 192 -5.16 -19.28 -3.80
N ARG A 193 -5.59 -20.54 -3.62
CA ARG A 193 -6.73 -20.87 -2.75
C ARG A 193 -6.49 -20.58 -1.27
N ARG A 194 -5.25 -20.32 -0.90
CA ARG A 194 -4.82 -19.95 0.46
C ARG A 194 -4.33 -18.50 0.51
N PHE A 195 -4.63 -17.71 -0.53
CA PHE A 195 -4.14 -16.35 -0.65
C PHE A 195 -5.03 -15.41 0.18
N GLU A 196 -4.63 -15.20 1.41
CA GLU A 196 -5.36 -14.42 2.41
C GLU A 196 -4.41 -13.51 3.18
N GLY A 197 -4.97 -12.52 3.85
CA GLY A 197 -4.21 -11.56 4.64
C GLY A 197 -3.58 -10.43 3.83
N PHE A 198 -3.82 -10.36 2.52
CA PHE A 198 -3.36 -9.29 1.64
C PHE A 198 -4.44 -8.20 1.51
N VAL A 199 -3.98 -7.00 1.16
CA VAL A 199 -4.86 -5.90 0.73
C VAL A 199 -4.78 -5.82 -0.79
N TYR A 200 -5.87 -6.08 -1.49
CA TYR A 200 -5.93 -6.07 -2.95
C TYR A 200 -6.72 -4.87 -3.51
N ASP A 201 -7.47 -4.18 -2.67
CA ASP A 201 -8.33 -3.05 -3.04
C ASP A 201 -8.34 -2.00 -1.92
N GLY A 202 -9.03 -0.89 -2.15
CA GLY A 202 -9.19 0.19 -1.20
C GLY A 202 -8.24 1.36 -1.40
N PRO A 203 -8.58 2.53 -0.84
CA PRO A 203 -7.77 3.74 -0.92
C PRO A 203 -6.41 3.61 -0.23
N GLU A 204 -5.40 4.21 -0.82
CA GLU A 204 -4.04 4.28 -0.30
C GLU A 204 -3.54 5.71 -0.39
N TYR A 205 -2.92 6.20 0.67
CA TYR A 205 -2.47 7.59 0.77
C TYR A 205 -0.99 7.69 1.11
N LEU A 206 -0.40 8.82 0.78
CA LEU A 206 0.79 9.34 1.44
C LEU A 206 0.32 10.42 2.41
N THR A 207 0.71 10.30 3.68
CA THR A 207 0.46 11.31 4.70
C THR A 207 1.77 11.90 5.20
N MET A 208 1.81 13.22 5.29
CA MET A 208 2.87 13.99 5.91
C MET A 208 2.44 14.42 7.30
N PHE A 209 3.26 14.11 8.29
CA PHE A 209 3.08 14.54 9.67
C PHE A 209 4.20 15.47 10.09
N GLY A 210 3.87 16.56 10.75
CA GLY A 210 4.86 17.36 11.47
C GLY A 210 5.49 16.57 12.63
N GLY A 211 6.63 17.01 13.12
CA GLY A 211 7.36 16.36 14.18
C GLY A 211 6.55 16.12 15.45
N ASP A 212 5.60 17.00 15.73
CA ASP A 212 4.67 16.90 16.86
C ASP A 212 3.48 15.93 16.63
N GLY A 213 3.43 15.25 15.47
CA GLY A 213 2.34 14.35 15.07
C GLY A 213 1.11 15.07 14.51
N THR A 214 1.19 16.36 14.20
CA THR A 214 0.11 17.03 13.48
C THR A 214 0.10 16.60 12.02
N GLU A 215 -1.05 16.19 11.49
CA GLU A 215 -1.22 15.93 10.06
C GLU A 215 -1.08 17.23 9.28
N LEU A 216 -0.14 17.26 8.32
CA LEU A 216 0.12 18.42 7.47
C LEU A 216 -0.58 18.25 6.13
N ASP A 217 -0.58 17.03 5.59
CA ASP A 217 -1.17 16.72 4.31
C ASP A 217 -1.42 15.21 4.14
N THR A 218 -2.48 14.89 3.37
CA THR A 218 -2.78 13.52 2.91
C THR A 218 -3.24 13.56 1.47
N ILE A 219 -2.50 12.89 0.60
CA ILE A 219 -2.81 12.76 -0.82
C ILE A 219 -2.84 11.30 -1.25
N ASP A 220 -3.37 11.02 -2.43
CA ASP A 220 -3.34 9.68 -3.01
C ASP A 220 -1.90 9.16 -3.13
N TYR A 221 -1.69 7.89 -2.77
CA TYR A 221 -0.41 7.24 -3.05
C TYR A 221 -0.25 7.06 -4.56
N PRO A 222 0.92 7.40 -5.14
CA PRO A 222 1.11 7.34 -6.58
C PRO A 222 1.09 5.90 -7.08
N TYR A 223 0.67 5.72 -8.31
CA TYR A 223 0.57 4.40 -8.95
C TYR A 223 -0.34 3.45 -8.19
N PRO A 224 -1.67 3.60 -8.34
CA PRO A 224 -2.65 2.80 -7.63
C PRO A 224 -2.48 1.30 -7.92
N ARG A 225 -3.02 0.52 -7.04
CA ARG A 225 -3.14 -0.93 -7.15
C ARG A 225 -4.14 -1.26 -8.26
N VAL A 226 -3.66 -1.73 -9.41
CA VAL A 226 -4.51 -2.16 -10.53
C VAL A 226 -3.98 -3.46 -11.10
N ASP A 227 -4.87 -4.34 -11.54
CA ASP A 227 -4.55 -5.60 -12.24
C ASP A 227 -3.53 -6.47 -11.50
N ASP A 228 -3.62 -6.53 -10.20
CA ASP A 228 -2.66 -7.15 -9.29
C ASP A 228 -2.21 -8.54 -9.77
N GLY A 229 -3.13 -9.38 -10.18
CA GLY A 229 -2.84 -10.74 -10.56
C GLY A 229 -2.10 -10.88 -11.88
N LEU A 230 -2.34 -9.99 -12.83
CA LEU A 230 -1.83 -10.09 -14.19
C LEU A 230 -0.81 -9.02 -14.54
N LEU A 231 -0.96 -7.81 -14.02
CA LEU A 231 -0.05 -6.71 -14.28
C LEU A 231 1.20 -6.75 -13.39
N TRP A 232 1.02 -7.03 -12.11
CA TRP A 232 2.09 -7.07 -11.14
C TRP A 232 2.66 -8.46 -10.92
N GLY A 233 1.86 -9.48 -11.26
CA GLY A 233 2.18 -10.87 -11.02
C GLY A 233 3.21 -11.43 -11.95
N ASP A 234 3.23 -11.12 -13.25
CA ASP A 234 4.38 -11.56 -13.94
C ASP A 234 4.28 -12.61 -15.05
N TYR A 235 4.34 -12.14 -16.23
CA TYR A 235 4.61 -12.98 -17.38
C TYR A 235 6.09 -13.37 -17.55
N ALA A 236 6.99 -12.68 -16.90
CA ALA A 236 8.43 -12.82 -17.05
C ALA A 236 9.05 -13.78 -16.04
N MET A 237 8.35 -14.09 -14.94
CA MET A 237 8.86 -14.94 -13.88
C MET A 237 8.05 -16.25 -13.75
N PRO A 238 8.63 -17.34 -13.29
CA PRO A 238 7.94 -18.63 -13.19
C PRO A 238 6.88 -18.65 -12.06
N ARG A 239 6.81 -17.60 -11.24
CA ARG A 239 5.92 -17.51 -10.10
C ARG A 239 5.01 -16.30 -10.21
N ILE A 240 3.73 -16.52 -10.04
CA ILE A 240 2.71 -15.47 -9.91
C ILE A 240 2.58 -15.11 -8.44
N GLU A 241 2.74 -13.83 -8.12
CA GLU A 241 2.61 -13.30 -6.77
C GLU A 241 1.78 -12.01 -6.81
N PRO A 242 0.47 -12.14 -7.08
CA PRO A 242 -0.41 -10.99 -7.09
C PRO A 242 -0.42 -10.33 -5.71
N CYS A 243 -0.79 -9.08 -5.63
CA CYS A 243 -0.83 -8.26 -4.41
C CYS A 243 0.52 -8.05 -3.73
N ASN A 244 1.31 -9.10 -3.47
CA ASN A 244 2.54 -8.95 -2.70
C ASN A 244 3.63 -8.15 -3.44
N ARG A 245 3.70 -8.21 -4.76
CA ARG A 245 4.68 -7.44 -5.53
C ARG A 245 4.36 -5.95 -5.54
N VAL A 246 3.09 -5.62 -5.63
CA VAL A 246 2.62 -4.24 -5.58
C VAL A 246 2.75 -3.64 -4.18
N ASP A 247 2.83 -4.45 -3.14
CA ASP A 247 2.93 -4.03 -1.75
C ASP A 247 4.36 -3.89 -1.23
N ARG A 248 5.35 -3.98 -2.08
CA ARG A 248 6.71 -3.66 -1.71
C ARG A 248 6.98 -2.18 -1.91
N PHE A 249 7.20 -1.48 -0.80
CA PHE A 249 7.50 -0.07 -0.75
C PHE A 249 8.94 0.16 -0.32
N ASN A 250 9.56 1.17 -0.90
CA ASN A 250 10.80 1.76 -0.41
C ASN A 250 10.63 3.28 -0.46
N ALA A 251 11.40 3.98 0.35
CA ALA A 251 11.39 5.44 0.37
C ALA A 251 12.80 5.98 0.53
N GLY A 252 13.02 7.20 0.08
CA GLY A 252 14.27 7.93 0.20
C GLY A 252 14.04 9.42 0.10
N VAL A 253 15.10 10.20 0.28
CA VAL A 253 15.11 11.65 0.07
C VAL A 253 16.13 11.98 -1.01
N ALA A 254 15.79 12.89 -1.92
CA ALA A 254 16.70 13.38 -2.95
C ALA A 254 16.48 14.86 -3.21
N TYR A 255 17.55 15.57 -3.54
CA TYR A 255 17.55 16.97 -4.00
C TYR A 255 17.55 16.98 -5.52
N LEU A 256 16.38 16.89 -6.14
CA LEU A 256 16.27 16.73 -7.61
C LEU A 256 16.59 18.03 -8.36
N ASP A 257 16.33 19.16 -7.76
CA ASP A 257 16.66 20.50 -8.28
C ASP A 257 17.95 21.07 -7.70
N GLY A 258 18.56 20.38 -6.72
CA GLY A 258 19.74 20.82 -5.99
C GLY A 258 19.48 21.84 -4.87
N GLU A 259 18.23 22.21 -4.64
CA GLU A 259 17.85 23.26 -3.70
C GLU A 259 17.02 22.75 -2.52
N ARG A 260 16.07 21.85 -2.77
CA ARG A 260 15.14 21.37 -1.75
C ARG A 260 14.96 19.85 -1.77
N PRO A 261 14.57 19.24 -0.62
CA PRO A 261 14.37 17.81 -0.54
C PRO A 261 13.04 17.39 -1.16
N TYR A 262 13.05 16.25 -1.86
CA TYR A 262 11.89 15.54 -2.35
C TYR A 262 11.80 14.17 -1.68
N LEU A 263 10.60 13.75 -1.29
CA LEU A 263 10.39 12.36 -0.93
C LEU A 263 10.36 11.51 -2.21
N ILE A 264 11.19 10.48 -2.25
CA ILE A 264 11.16 9.47 -3.32
C ILE A 264 10.37 8.28 -2.82
N ALA A 265 9.19 8.08 -3.37
CA ALA A 265 8.32 6.95 -3.07
C ALA A 265 8.49 5.87 -4.14
N CYS A 266 8.79 4.64 -3.71
CA CYS A 266 8.98 3.50 -4.58
C CYS A 266 7.89 2.47 -4.32
N ARG A 267 7.37 1.84 -5.39
CA ARG A 267 6.40 0.77 -5.30
C ARG A 267 6.72 -0.34 -6.29
N GLY A 268 6.60 -1.57 -5.84
CA GLY A 268 6.78 -2.76 -6.67
C GLY A 268 8.24 -3.20 -6.85
N TYR A 269 8.41 -4.39 -7.40
CA TYR A 269 9.72 -4.98 -7.69
C TYR A 269 9.62 -6.03 -8.79
N TYR A 270 10.78 -6.41 -9.35
CA TYR A 270 10.99 -7.33 -10.48
C TYR A 270 10.30 -6.88 -11.78
N THR A 271 9.04 -7.23 -12.02
CA THR A 271 8.36 -6.98 -13.29
C THR A 271 7.92 -5.55 -13.48
N ARG A 272 7.46 -4.92 -12.43
CA ARG A 272 7.12 -3.51 -12.39
C ARG A 272 7.65 -2.88 -11.12
N ALA A 273 8.46 -1.86 -11.27
CA ALA A 273 8.88 -1.00 -10.19
C ALA A 273 8.63 0.45 -10.60
N THR A 274 8.06 1.22 -9.71
CA THR A 274 7.74 2.63 -9.93
C THR A 274 8.48 3.50 -8.95
N LEU A 275 8.84 4.70 -9.41
CA LEU A 275 9.43 5.77 -8.61
C LEU A 275 8.59 7.01 -8.82
N ALA A 276 8.25 7.70 -7.74
CA ALA A 276 7.61 8.99 -7.76
C ALA A 276 8.32 9.94 -6.82
N ALA A 277 8.45 11.19 -7.19
CA ALA A 277 8.99 12.23 -6.33
C ALA A 277 7.84 13.10 -5.82
N TYR A 278 7.71 13.21 -4.51
CA TYR A 278 6.75 14.11 -3.87
C TYR A 278 7.43 15.42 -3.50
N ASP A 279 6.84 16.51 -3.98
CA ASP A 279 7.21 17.88 -3.63
C ASP A 279 6.31 18.37 -2.50
N PHE A 280 6.88 18.54 -1.32
CA PHE A 280 6.13 18.99 -0.14
C PHE A 280 5.56 20.40 -0.32
N PHE A 281 6.28 21.31 -1.00
CA PHE A 281 5.84 22.69 -1.20
C PHE A 281 4.68 22.83 -2.19
N GLU A 282 4.69 21.95 -3.22
CA GLU A 282 3.65 21.94 -4.26
C GLU A 282 2.52 20.97 -3.92
N ASN A 283 2.70 20.16 -2.89
CA ASN A 283 1.75 19.18 -2.41
C ASN A 283 1.30 18.21 -3.50
N ARG A 284 2.28 17.63 -4.23
CA ARG A 284 2.02 16.74 -5.37
C ARG A 284 3.21 15.83 -5.68
N PHE A 285 2.89 14.74 -6.39
CA PHE A 285 3.88 13.90 -7.07
C PHE A 285 4.27 14.42 -8.44
#